data_33314d9a74079ea1bb1aa5afb8ba7cb0
#
_entry.id   33314d9a74079ea1bb1aa5afb8ba7cb0
#
_cell.length_a   1.000
_cell.length_b   1.000
_cell.length_c   1.000
_cell.angle_alpha   90.00
_cell.angle_beta   90.00
_cell.angle_gamma   90.00
#
_symmetry.space_group_name_H-M   'P 1'
#
loop_
_entity.id
_entity.type
_entity.pdbx_description
1 polymer ?
#
loop_
_entity_poly.entity_id
_entity_poly.type
_entity_poly.pdbx_seq_one_letter_code
_entity_poly.pdbx_strand_id
1 'polypeptide(L)' 'NNQWILINRRLPDMYDATDKKPIGIGEYVPLTDGRQILLDKSQGGRLIVVQLVNN' A
#
# COMPACT_ATOMS: atom_id res chain seq x y z
N ASN A 1 -17.37 7.12 -10.00
CA ASN A 1 -15.99 6.68 -10.18
C ASN A 1 -15.64 5.61 -9.18
N ASN A 2 -15.22 4.48 -9.71
CA ASN A 2 -14.82 3.35 -8.87
C ASN A 2 -13.35 3.49 -8.53
N GLN A 3 -13.09 3.84 -7.30
CA GLN A 3 -11.71 3.95 -6.84
C GLN A 3 -11.53 3.01 -5.65
N TRP A 4 -10.51 2.19 -5.73
CA TRP A 4 -10.16 1.29 -4.65
C TRP A 4 -9.13 1.95 -3.75
N ILE A 5 -9.30 1.76 -2.45
CA ILE A 5 -8.33 2.25 -1.48
C ILE A 5 -7.94 1.12 -0.54
N LEU A 6 -6.73 1.23 -0.02
CA LEU A 6 -6.23 0.34 1.02
C LEU A 6 -6.11 1.13 2.31
N ILE A 7 -6.77 0.67 3.36
CA ILE A 7 -6.71 1.31 4.65
C ILE A 7 -5.80 0.49 5.56
N ASN A 8 -4.82 1.16 6.16
CA ASN A 8 -3.94 0.50 7.12
C ASN A 8 -4.63 0.48 8.48
N ARG A 9 -4.92 -0.71 8.97
CA ARG A 9 -5.60 -0.85 10.26
C ARG A 9 -4.71 -1.32 11.39
N ARG A 10 -3.59 -1.97 11.09
CA ARG A 10 -2.80 -2.62 12.14
C ARG A 10 -1.30 -2.53 11.96
N LEU A 11 -0.82 -2.22 10.77
CA LEU A 11 0.61 -2.36 10.48
C LEU A 11 1.35 -1.06 10.79
N PRO A 12 2.17 -1.04 11.85
CA PRO A 12 2.83 0.21 12.24
C PRO A 12 3.90 0.68 11.27
N ASP A 13 4.44 -0.23 10.45
CA ASP A 13 5.54 0.09 9.57
C ASP A 13 5.19 -0.07 8.09
N MET A 14 3.92 0.11 7.73
CA MET A 14 3.50 0.07 6.35
C MET A 14 4.03 1.28 5.59
N TYR A 15 4.45 1.07 4.36
CA TYR A 15 5.12 2.11 3.59
C TYR A 15 4.71 2.05 2.12
N ASP A 16 4.38 3.21 1.56
CA ASP A 16 4.07 3.35 0.16
C ASP A 16 5.37 3.58 -0.61
N ALA A 17 5.87 2.54 -1.27
CA ALA A 17 7.14 2.61 -1.98
C ALA A 17 7.03 3.40 -3.27
N THR A 18 5.83 3.55 -3.83
CA THR A 18 5.63 4.35 -5.03
C THR A 18 5.77 5.83 -4.72
N ASP A 19 5.06 6.30 -3.71
CA ASP A 19 5.12 7.71 -3.31
C ASP A 19 6.19 7.98 -2.25
N LYS A 20 6.85 6.94 -1.77
CA LYS A 20 7.96 7.04 -0.81
C LYS A 20 7.55 7.74 0.47
N LYS A 21 6.46 7.28 1.06
CA LYS A 21 5.98 7.83 2.32
C LYS A 21 5.33 6.75 3.17
N PRO A 22 5.36 6.90 4.51
CA PRO A 22 4.73 5.91 5.37
C PRO A 22 3.21 5.99 5.29
N ILE A 23 2.57 4.86 5.56
CA ILE A 23 1.13 4.77 5.65
C ILE A 23 0.80 4.43 7.10
N GLY A 24 0.46 5.44 7.89
CA GLY A 24 0.17 5.25 9.31
C GLY A 24 -1.12 4.48 9.53
N ILE A 25 -1.29 4.00 10.75
CA ILE A 25 -2.51 3.31 11.13
C ILE A 25 -3.68 4.29 11.03
N GLY A 26 -4.74 3.87 10.35
CA GLY A 26 -5.88 4.72 10.07
C GLY A 26 -5.79 5.49 8.78
N GLU A 27 -4.63 5.51 8.16
CA GLU A 27 -4.45 6.19 6.88
C GLU A 27 -4.77 5.25 5.72
N TYR A 28 -4.93 5.83 4.54
CA TYR A 28 -5.26 5.05 3.36
C TYR A 28 -4.39 5.46 2.18
N VAL A 29 -4.35 4.60 1.18
CA VAL A 29 -3.64 4.87 -0.07
C VAL A 29 -4.51 4.37 -1.21
N PRO A 30 -4.57 5.11 -2.34
CA PRO A 30 -5.32 4.63 -3.50
C PRO A 30 -4.61 3.44 -4.13
N LEU A 31 -5.39 2.46 -4.56
CA LEU A 31 -4.86 1.29 -5.25
C LEU A 31 -4.82 1.57 -6.74
N THR A 32 -3.71 2.15 -7.18
CA THR A 32 -3.46 2.39 -8.60
C THR A 32 -2.61 1.25 -9.16
N ASP A 33 -2.77 0.98 -10.44
CA ASP A 33 -2.05 -0.11 -11.07
C ASP A 33 -0.54 0.16 -11.02
N GLY A 34 0.19 -0.86 -10.57
CA GLY A 34 1.64 -0.74 -10.45
C GLY A 34 2.13 -0.16 -9.14
N ARG A 35 1.22 0.27 -8.25
CA ARG A 35 1.64 0.82 -6.95
C ARG A 35 2.29 -0.26 -6.12
N GLN A 36 3.39 0.10 -5.48
CA GLN A 36 4.16 -0.82 -4.64
C GLN A 36 4.00 -0.41 -3.17
N ILE A 37 3.66 -1.39 -2.36
CA ILE A 37 3.42 -1.16 -0.94
C ILE A 37 4.22 -2.17 -0.13
N LEU A 38 5.03 -1.65 0.81
CA LEU A 38 5.72 -2.48 1.78
C LEU A 38 4.83 -2.66 2.99
N LEU A 39 4.52 -3.90 3.32
CA LEU A 39 3.69 -4.17 4.48
C LEU A 39 4.43 -3.91 5.78
N ASP A 40 5.74 -4.08 5.75
CA ASP A 40 6.59 -3.86 6.91
C ASP A 40 7.92 -3.31 6.42
N LYS A 41 8.29 -2.14 6.91
CA LYS A 41 9.52 -1.48 6.50
C LYS A 41 10.75 -2.14 7.10
N SER A 42 10.58 -2.97 8.11
CA SER A 42 11.70 -3.65 8.75
C SER A 42 12.28 -4.71 7.82
N GLN A 43 13.46 -5.20 8.19
CA GLN A 43 14.15 -6.22 7.42
C GLN A 43 13.29 -7.47 7.29
N GLY A 44 13.12 -7.94 6.06
CA GLY A 44 12.28 -9.10 5.79
C GLY A 44 10.82 -8.76 5.50
N GLY A 45 10.47 -7.48 5.46
CA GLY A 45 9.11 -7.07 5.14
C GLY A 45 8.71 -7.47 3.74
N ARG A 46 7.41 -7.61 3.50
CA ARG A 46 6.90 -8.04 2.22
C ARG A 46 6.48 -6.86 1.37
N LEU A 47 6.90 -6.91 0.13
CA LEU A 47 6.47 -5.93 -0.87
C LEU A 47 5.33 -6.52 -1.69
N ILE A 48 4.26 -5.77 -1.81
CA ILE A 48 3.17 -6.14 -2.72
C ILE A 48 3.11 -5.13 -3.85
N VAL A 49 2.74 -5.62 -5.03
CA VAL A 49 2.54 -4.78 -6.21
C VAL A 49 1.06 -4.87 -6.57
N VAL A 50 0.42 -3.71 -6.63
CA VAL A 50 -1.00 -3.66 -7.00
C VAL A 50 -1.12 -3.92 -8.49
N GLN A 51 -1.99 -4.85 -8.84
CA GLN A 51 -2.26 -5.16 -10.23
C GLN A 51 -3.77 -5.13 -10.44
N LEU A 52 -4.22 -4.18 -11.23
CA LEU A 52 -5.63 -4.05 -11.54
C LEU A 52 -5.94 -4.81 -12.82
N VAL A 53 -6.86 -5.76 -12.69
CA VAL A 53 -7.28 -6.57 -13.83
C VAL A 53 -8.65 -6.09 -14.27
N ASN A 54 -8.76 -5.77 -15.53
CA ASN A 54 -10.00 -5.29 -16.13
C ASN A 54 -10.52 -6.36 -17.07
N ASN A 55 -11.65 -6.93 -16.71
CA ASN A 55 -12.30 -7.97 -17.52
C ASN A 55 -13.40 -7.40 -18.36
#